data_3bb557fb3251fdaac536a27e043453e4
#
_entry.id   3bb557fb3251fdaac536a27e043453e4
#
_cell.length_a   1.000
_cell.length_b   1.000
_cell.length_c   1.000
_cell.angle_alpha   90.00
_cell.angle_beta   90.00
_cell.angle_gamma   90.00
#
_symmetry.space_group_name_H-M   'P 1'
#
loop_
_entity.id
_entity.type
_entity.pdbx_description
1 polymer ?
#
loop_
_entity_poly.entity_id
_entity_poly.type
_entity_poly.pdbx_seq_one_letter_code
_entity_poly.pdbx_strand_id
1 'polypeptide(L)'
;MRTLRSAFAWLPAAVLAVTIPVAGLAQQAPGLKGPGYRLEIAPDAKEETVVSWARERCEEWDLPDAPLRAFRNGKGEVVAFASHYRSRPLIGANLGAIRKSCAVSFEAKSSADPSQFSDKSWIAATWTGDGRNIEALVHAEYHADKHPGACRFKDAMSCWYNVVTAAHSSDGGLSFKTDEPRPLVAAPGFPQEVGQGRHRGFFNPSNIVQKDGAWYALIMTTGGEGQKNGVCLFRSTDIKDPTSWRAYDGQDFTIRAVDPYRDDLSQARPCQTLKPLPTNVGSLTRHEPSGKWLALLHLGPDPSQNIAGGRVAYSWSDDLIRWSPLQTLMVQPTMWSKNCSDRLRYGYGALADPASRSRNFETTGDEAYLFMTRMKVADCKLGPDRDLVRLKVQFVKEGS
;
A
#
# COMPACT_ATOMS: atom_id res chain seq x y z
N MET A 1 -77.21 45.03 45.45
CA MET A 1 -76.60 43.80 45.97
C MET A 1 -76.92 42.69 45.01
N ARG A 2 -75.97 42.31 44.15
CA ARG A 2 -76.06 41.16 43.22
C ARG A 2 -74.77 40.42 43.29
N THR A 3 -74.81 39.21 43.75
CA THR A 3 -73.70 38.28 43.88
C THR A 3 -73.46 37.61 42.56
N LEU A 4 -72.25 37.75 42.04
CA LEU A 4 -71.71 36.98 40.89
C LEU A 4 -71.06 35.68 41.41
N ARG A 5 -71.56 34.54 40.93
CA ARG A 5 -70.95 33.22 41.14
C ARG A 5 -69.98 32.96 39.98
N SER A 6 -68.71 32.74 40.30
CA SER A 6 -67.68 32.32 39.35
C SER A 6 -67.68 30.79 39.19
N ALA A 7 -67.85 30.29 37.97
CA ALA A 7 -67.74 28.88 37.65
C ALA A 7 -66.27 28.57 37.24
N PHE A 8 -65.61 27.70 37.97
CA PHE A 8 -64.29 27.14 37.59
C PHE A 8 -64.53 25.93 36.71
N ALA A 9 -64.09 26.03 35.46
CA ALA A 9 -64.03 24.89 34.52
C ALA A 9 -62.67 24.17 34.67
N TRP A 10 -62.69 22.89 34.97
CA TRP A 10 -61.55 22.02 34.99
C TRP A 10 -61.29 21.51 33.56
N LEU A 11 -60.09 21.81 32.97
CA LEU A 11 -59.59 21.21 31.75
C LEU A 11 -58.70 20.00 32.09
N PRO A 12 -58.90 18.87 31.46
CA PRO A 12 -58.00 17.72 31.66
C PRO A 12 -56.64 17.93 30.97
N ALA A 13 -55.56 17.77 31.73
CA ALA A 13 -54.18 17.77 31.19
C ALA A 13 -53.95 16.51 30.35
N ALA A 14 -53.78 16.69 29.05
CA ALA A 14 -53.34 15.64 28.17
C ALA A 14 -51.84 15.38 28.40
N VAL A 15 -51.48 14.22 28.90
CA VAL A 15 -50.10 13.75 29.00
C VAL A 15 -49.63 13.27 27.61
N LEU A 16 -48.85 14.08 26.93
CA LEU A 16 -48.12 13.63 25.73
C LEU A 16 -47.01 12.68 26.14
N ALA A 17 -47.16 11.41 25.84
CA ALA A 17 -46.10 10.42 25.93
C ALA A 17 -45.08 10.66 24.79
N VAL A 18 -43.92 11.25 25.10
CA VAL A 18 -42.78 11.37 24.18
C VAL A 18 -42.13 10.01 24.10
N THR A 19 -42.38 9.28 23.02
CA THR A 19 -41.60 8.07 22.66
C THR A 19 -40.25 8.51 22.12
N ILE A 20 -39.20 8.40 22.92
CA ILE A 20 -37.82 8.56 22.48
C ILE A 20 -37.51 7.32 21.64
N PRO A 21 -37.11 7.46 20.35
CA PRO A 21 -36.64 6.33 19.58
C PRO A 21 -35.32 5.84 20.22
N VAL A 22 -35.32 4.61 20.71
CA VAL A 22 -34.08 3.90 21.10
C VAL A 22 -33.24 3.79 19.83
N ALA A 23 -32.16 4.56 19.78
CA ALA A 23 -31.16 4.42 18.73
C ALA A 23 -30.67 2.97 18.74
N GLY A 24 -31.02 2.24 17.70
CA GLY A 24 -30.58 0.88 17.51
C GLY A 24 -29.07 0.84 17.59
N LEU A 25 -28.53 0.10 18.55
CA LEU A 25 -27.12 -0.30 18.57
C LEU A 25 -26.87 -0.97 17.23
N ALA A 26 -26.07 -0.30 16.38
CA ALA A 26 -25.55 -0.90 15.15
C ALA A 26 -24.82 -2.18 15.57
N GLN A 27 -25.45 -3.32 15.36
CA GLN A 27 -24.79 -4.60 15.50
C GLN A 27 -23.58 -4.56 14.59
N GLN A 28 -22.37 -4.58 15.15
CA GLN A 28 -21.15 -4.81 14.39
C GLN A 28 -21.36 -6.14 13.66
N ALA A 29 -21.30 -6.09 12.33
CA ALA A 29 -21.33 -7.30 11.52
C ALA A 29 -20.30 -8.28 12.08
N PRO A 30 -20.63 -9.57 12.21
CA PRO A 30 -19.70 -10.56 12.72
C PRO A 30 -18.41 -10.46 11.93
N GLY A 31 -17.27 -10.28 12.62
CA GLY A 31 -15.95 -10.17 12.00
C GLY A 31 -15.74 -11.37 11.06
N LEU A 32 -15.23 -11.10 9.86
CA LEU A 32 -14.89 -12.16 8.90
C LEU A 32 -14.02 -13.20 9.61
N LYS A 33 -14.48 -14.45 9.68
CA LYS A 33 -13.64 -15.55 10.14
C LYS A 33 -12.54 -15.78 9.12
N GLY A 34 -11.33 -16.10 9.59
CA GLY A 34 -10.24 -16.54 8.72
C GLY A 34 -10.66 -17.74 7.85
N PRO A 35 -9.89 -18.07 6.82
CA PRO A 35 -10.24 -19.14 5.85
C PRO A 35 -10.06 -20.56 6.39
N GLY A 36 -9.82 -20.76 7.68
CA GLY A 36 -9.36 -22.04 8.23
C GLY A 36 -7.89 -22.33 7.87
N TYR A 37 -7.13 -21.30 7.52
CA TYR A 37 -5.69 -21.33 7.29
C TYR A 37 -5.02 -20.19 8.05
N ARG A 38 -3.82 -20.43 8.55
CA ARG A 38 -2.92 -19.42 9.09
C ARG A 38 -1.62 -19.40 8.30
N LEU A 39 -1.03 -18.23 8.18
CA LEU A 39 0.30 -18.05 7.59
C LEU A 39 1.35 -18.16 8.71
N GLU A 40 2.37 -18.97 8.52
CA GLU A 40 3.44 -19.20 9.48
C GLU A 40 4.81 -19.15 8.80
N ILE A 41 5.85 -18.87 9.57
CA ILE A 41 7.23 -19.13 9.17
C ILE A 41 7.41 -20.64 9.10
N ALA A 42 7.96 -21.16 8.00
CA ALA A 42 8.22 -22.58 7.85
C ALA A 42 9.23 -23.05 8.95
N PRO A 43 9.06 -24.23 9.55
CA PRO A 43 9.87 -24.67 10.70
C PRO A 43 11.38 -24.70 10.45
N ASP A 44 11.80 -24.98 9.22
CA ASP A 44 13.20 -25.05 8.79
C ASP A 44 13.68 -23.76 8.11
N ALA A 45 12.85 -22.71 8.10
CA ALA A 45 13.15 -21.49 7.38
C ALA A 45 14.40 -20.79 7.92
N LYS A 46 15.31 -20.50 7.00
CA LYS A 46 16.48 -19.64 7.24
C LYS A 46 16.36 -18.41 6.36
N GLU A 47 16.78 -17.28 6.89
CA GLU A 47 16.87 -16.07 6.08
C GLU A 47 17.95 -16.24 5.00
N GLU A 48 17.58 -16.03 3.75
CA GLU A 48 18.46 -16.10 2.62
C GLU A 48 18.65 -14.71 1.99
N THR A 49 19.87 -14.32 1.71
CA THR A 49 20.18 -13.08 0.99
C THR A 49 20.00 -13.31 -0.51
N VAL A 50 19.05 -12.61 -1.11
CA VAL A 50 18.76 -12.64 -2.56
C VAL A 50 19.65 -11.66 -3.30
N VAL A 51 19.81 -10.43 -2.78
CA VAL A 51 20.73 -9.41 -3.29
C VAL A 51 21.48 -8.80 -2.11
N SER A 52 22.80 -8.82 -2.18
CA SER A 52 23.67 -8.19 -1.19
C SER A 52 24.10 -6.81 -1.68
N TRP A 53 23.66 -5.75 -0.99
CA TRP A 53 24.06 -4.39 -1.36
C TRP A 53 25.58 -4.22 -1.37
N ALA A 54 26.28 -4.78 -0.38
CA ALA A 54 27.71 -4.61 -0.27
C ALA A 54 28.49 -5.19 -1.49
N ARG A 55 27.95 -6.25 -2.12
CA ARG A 55 28.63 -6.99 -3.21
C ARG A 55 28.07 -6.68 -4.58
N GLU A 56 26.78 -6.32 -4.69
CA GLU A 56 26.04 -6.33 -5.96
C GLU A 56 25.46 -4.96 -6.35
N ARG A 57 25.63 -3.92 -5.52
CA ARG A 57 25.17 -2.58 -5.88
C ARG A 57 25.90 -2.03 -7.09
N CYS A 58 25.19 -1.37 -7.95
CA CYS A 58 25.75 -0.66 -9.11
C CYS A 58 26.24 0.75 -8.75
N GLU A 59 25.66 1.33 -7.70
CA GLU A 59 26.02 2.61 -7.11
C GLU A 59 25.55 2.68 -5.64
N GLU A 60 25.93 3.72 -4.90
CA GLU A 60 25.62 3.84 -3.47
C GLU A 60 24.11 3.73 -3.16
N TRP A 61 23.27 4.38 -3.95
CA TRP A 61 21.82 4.40 -3.75
C TRP A 61 21.07 3.32 -4.55
N ASP A 62 21.77 2.34 -5.06
CA ASP A 62 21.16 1.15 -5.65
C ASP A 62 20.83 0.11 -4.57
N LEU A 63 19.72 0.32 -3.88
CA LEU A 63 19.30 -0.44 -2.72
C LEU A 63 17.82 -0.83 -2.83
N PRO A 64 17.36 -1.90 -2.17
CA PRO A 64 15.95 -2.24 -2.10
C PRO A 64 15.21 -1.23 -1.19
N ASP A 65 14.23 -0.54 -1.78
CA ASP A 65 13.45 0.52 -1.12
C ASP A 65 11.95 0.47 -1.47
N ALA A 66 11.52 -0.67 -1.96
CA ALA A 66 10.13 -0.98 -2.26
C ALA A 66 9.88 -2.48 -2.06
N PRO A 67 8.63 -2.91 -1.79
CA PRO A 67 8.28 -4.32 -1.78
C PRO A 67 8.57 -4.97 -3.14
N LEU A 68 9.02 -6.22 -3.16
CA LEU A 68 9.27 -6.96 -4.39
C LEU A 68 8.03 -7.00 -5.28
N ARG A 69 8.19 -6.65 -6.55
CA ARG A 69 7.20 -6.80 -7.61
C ARG A 69 7.81 -7.65 -8.71
N ALA A 70 7.14 -8.72 -9.10
CA ALA A 70 7.69 -9.66 -10.07
C ALA A 70 6.65 -10.07 -11.10
N PHE A 71 7.10 -10.33 -12.31
CA PHE A 71 6.32 -10.93 -13.39
C PHE A 71 7.21 -11.80 -14.30
N ARG A 72 6.58 -12.67 -15.08
CA ARG A 72 7.26 -13.41 -16.14
C ARG A 72 7.13 -12.65 -17.45
N ASN A 73 8.27 -12.31 -18.06
CA ASN A 73 8.30 -11.64 -19.35
C ASN A 73 7.89 -12.60 -20.50
N GLY A 74 7.87 -12.11 -21.74
CA GLY A 74 7.48 -12.88 -22.91
C GLY A 74 8.41 -14.07 -23.24
N LYS A 75 9.61 -14.11 -22.64
CA LYS A 75 10.56 -15.23 -22.75
C LYS A 75 10.42 -16.24 -21.61
N GLY A 76 9.52 -15.99 -20.64
CA GLY A 76 9.36 -16.81 -19.44
C GLY A 76 10.35 -16.50 -18.32
N GLU A 77 11.26 -15.53 -18.50
CA GLU A 77 12.16 -15.07 -17.45
C GLU A 77 11.40 -14.24 -16.41
N VAL A 78 11.81 -14.34 -15.16
CA VAL A 78 11.31 -13.47 -14.10
C VAL A 78 12.03 -12.15 -14.17
N VAL A 79 11.26 -11.08 -14.24
CA VAL A 79 11.71 -9.69 -14.06
C VAL A 79 11.07 -9.18 -12.77
N ALA A 80 11.90 -8.64 -11.87
CA ALA A 80 11.43 -8.16 -10.57
C ALA A 80 12.05 -6.80 -10.21
N PHE A 81 11.30 -6.02 -9.43
CA PHE A 81 11.70 -4.72 -8.91
C PHE A 81 11.54 -4.70 -7.39
N ALA A 82 12.57 -4.25 -6.70
CA ALA A 82 12.58 -3.91 -5.28
C ALA A 82 13.49 -2.69 -5.06
N SER A 83 13.66 -1.89 -6.08
CA SER A 83 14.73 -0.88 -6.21
C SER A 83 14.34 0.49 -5.63
N HIS A 84 15.30 1.36 -5.61
CA HIS A 84 15.19 2.78 -5.27
C HIS A 84 14.66 3.60 -6.46
N TYR A 85 14.65 4.93 -6.37
CA TYR A 85 14.12 5.84 -7.43
C TYR A 85 14.77 5.68 -8.81
N ARG A 86 15.98 5.13 -8.90
CA ARG A 86 16.56 4.61 -10.15
C ARG A 86 16.24 3.13 -10.21
N SER A 87 15.11 2.81 -10.83
CA SER A 87 14.59 1.45 -10.83
C SER A 87 15.45 0.53 -11.73
N ARG A 88 16.13 -0.43 -11.09
CA ARG A 88 16.92 -1.46 -11.76
C ARG A 88 16.28 -2.82 -11.56
N PRO A 89 16.11 -3.62 -12.62
CA PRO A 89 15.46 -4.91 -12.52
C PRO A 89 16.39 -5.98 -11.93
N LEU A 90 15.77 -6.96 -11.32
CA LEU A 90 16.33 -8.26 -11.03
C LEU A 90 15.81 -9.21 -12.10
N ILE A 91 16.68 -9.93 -12.81
CA ILE A 91 16.29 -10.80 -13.92
C ILE A 91 16.84 -12.22 -13.69
N GLY A 92 16.05 -13.24 -13.99
CA GLY A 92 16.48 -14.62 -13.88
C GLY A 92 15.47 -15.64 -14.39
N ALA A 93 15.86 -16.89 -14.46
CA ALA A 93 14.98 -17.98 -14.92
C ALA A 93 13.79 -18.24 -14.00
N ASN A 94 13.91 -17.93 -12.71
CA ASN A 94 12.89 -18.06 -11.69
C ASN A 94 13.19 -17.14 -10.50
N LEU A 95 12.29 -17.03 -9.52
CA LEU A 95 12.47 -16.20 -8.32
C LEU A 95 13.69 -16.59 -7.47
N GLY A 96 14.18 -17.82 -7.56
CA GLY A 96 15.36 -18.29 -6.85
C GLY A 96 16.67 -17.92 -7.56
N ALA A 97 16.61 -17.57 -8.85
CA ALA A 97 17.75 -17.32 -9.70
C ALA A 97 17.84 -15.88 -10.22
N ILE A 98 17.02 -14.96 -9.70
CA ILE A 98 17.09 -13.54 -10.08
C ILE A 98 18.42 -12.93 -9.66
N ARG A 99 18.98 -12.08 -10.52
CA ARG A 99 20.24 -11.37 -10.31
C ARG A 99 20.08 -9.89 -10.67
N LYS A 100 20.81 -9.03 -10.01
CA LYS A 100 20.81 -7.58 -10.23
C LYS A 100 21.30 -7.28 -11.66
N SER A 101 20.53 -6.44 -12.36
CA SER A 101 20.97 -5.74 -13.58
C SER A 101 21.33 -4.31 -13.24
N CYS A 102 22.44 -3.80 -13.76
CA CYS A 102 22.83 -2.40 -13.59
C CYS A 102 22.12 -1.45 -14.59
N ALA A 103 21.42 -1.98 -15.59
CA ALA A 103 20.62 -1.18 -16.48
C ALA A 103 19.48 -0.50 -15.72
N VAL A 104 19.26 0.79 -15.96
CA VAL A 104 18.16 1.55 -15.37
C VAL A 104 16.94 1.37 -16.26
N SER A 105 15.89 0.71 -15.75
CA SER A 105 14.62 0.54 -16.46
C SER A 105 13.72 1.77 -16.36
N PHE A 106 13.82 2.51 -15.24
CA PHE A 106 13.02 3.70 -15.01
C PHE A 106 13.73 4.67 -14.07
N GLU A 107 13.75 5.93 -14.46
CA GLU A 107 14.15 7.07 -13.63
C GLU A 107 13.35 8.29 -14.08
N ALA A 108 12.66 8.93 -13.15
CA ALA A 108 11.97 10.17 -13.45
C ALA A 108 12.97 11.32 -13.59
N LYS A 109 12.73 12.20 -14.55
CA LYS A 109 13.46 13.47 -14.63
C LYS A 109 13.02 14.34 -13.47
N SER A 110 13.93 14.58 -12.50
CA SER A 110 13.62 15.39 -11.32
C SER A 110 13.19 16.81 -11.69
N SER A 111 12.12 17.30 -11.06
CA SER A 111 11.60 18.65 -11.23
C SER A 111 11.36 19.30 -9.87
N ALA A 112 11.72 20.60 -9.76
CA ALA A 112 11.38 21.42 -8.62
C ALA A 112 9.90 21.88 -8.62
N ASP A 113 9.19 21.72 -9.75
CA ASP A 113 7.79 22.02 -9.87
C ASP A 113 6.96 20.80 -9.41
N PRO A 114 6.22 20.90 -8.28
CA PRO A 114 5.45 19.77 -7.76
C PRO A 114 4.32 19.33 -8.71
N SER A 115 3.86 20.20 -9.62
CA SER A 115 2.82 19.88 -10.59
C SER A 115 3.27 18.89 -11.68
N GLN A 116 4.57 18.63 -11.80
CA GLN A 116 5.13 17.66 -12.75
C GLN A 116 5.12 16.23 -12.20
N PHE A 117 4.90 16.02 -10.89
CA PHE A 117 4.90 14.71 -10.22
C PHE A 117 6.14 13.86 -10.55
N SER A 118 7.29 14.48 -10.69
CA SER A 118 8.50 13.86 -11.26
C SER A 118 9.79 14.14 -10.48
N ASP A 119 9.72 14.55 -9.21
CA ASP A 119 10.94 14.78 -8.44
C ASP A 119 11.69 13.46 -8.19
N LYS A 120 11.07 12.50 -7.49
CA LYS A 120 11.57 11.12 -7.35
C LYS A 120 10.44 10.12 -7.58
N SER A 121 10.73 9.00 -8.20
CA SER A 121 9.69 8.06 -8.58
C SER A 121 10.18 6.61 -8.53
N TRP A 122 9.34 5.70 -8.01
CA TRP A 122 9.60 4.27 -7.89
C TRP A 122 8.59 3.48 -8.70
N ILE A 123 9.04 2.45 -9.41
CA ILE A 123 8.14 1.39 -9.89
C ILE A 123 7.63 0.65 -8.64
N ALA A 124 6.37 0.88 -8.28
CA ALA A 124 5.78 0.38 -7.04
C ALA A 124 4.84 -0.82 -7.24
N ALA A 125 4.26 -0.97 -8.43
CA ALA A 125 3.49 -2.14 -8.83
C ALA A 125 3.61 -2.36 -10.33
N THR A 126 3.50 -3.61 -10.77
CA THR A 126 3.53 -4.01 -12.19
C THR A 126 2.45 -5.02 -12.47
N TRP A 127 1.93 -5.03 -13.70
CA TRP A 127 1.03 -6.05 -14.20
C TRP A 127 1.20 -6.25 -15.70
N THR A 128 1.07 -7.49 -16.18
CA THR A 128 1.16 -7.81 -17.60
C THR A 128 0.34 -9.02 -17.97
N GLY A 129 -0.37 -8.96 -19.08
CA GLY A 129 -1.09 -10.10 -19.65
C GLY A 129 -0.22 -10.95 -20.58
N ASP A 130 0.72 -10.36 -21.28
CA ASP A 130 1.50 -11.00 -22.35
C ASP A 130 3.00 -11.13 -22.04
N GLY A 131 3.49 -10.45 -20.98
CA GLY A 131 4.90 -10.43 -20.59
C GLY A 131 5.77 -9.52 -21.47
N ARG A 132 5.19 -8.79 -22.41
CA ARG A 132 5.86 -7.79 -23.25
C ARG A 132 5.41 -6.38 -22.88
N ASN A 133 4.09 -6.17 -22.84
CA ASN A 133 3.50 -4.92 -22.43
C ASN A 133 3.25 -4.97 -20.92
N ILE A 134 3.89 -4.07 -20.17
CA ILE A 134 3.84 -4.04 -18.72
C ILE A 134 3.24 -2.71 -18.30
N GLU A 135 2.15 -2.76 -17.55
CA GLU A 135 1.55 -1.58 -16.91
C GLU A 135 2.10 -1.45 -15.49
N ALA A 136 2.43 -0.24 -15.08
CA ALA A 136 3.01 0.02 -13.77
C ALA A 136 2.32 1.17 -13.05
N LEU A 137 2.16 1.01 -11.73
CA LEU A 137 1.89 2.11 -10.82
C LEU A 137 3.21 2.64 -10.30
N VAL A 138 3.37 3.95 -10.38
CA VAL A 138 4.56 4.68 -10.00
C VAL A 138 4.26 5.49 -8.74
N HIS A 139 5.01 5.24 -7.69
CA HIS A 139 5.01 6.07 -6.50
C HIS A 139 5.88 7.30 -6.77
N ALA A 140 5.27 8.46 -6.88
CA ALA A 140 5.97 9.73 -7.11
C ALA A 140 6.02 10.54 -5.82
N GLU A 141 7.22 10.93 -5.43
CA GLU A 141 7.52 11.68 -4.22
C GLU A 141 8.05 13.07 -4.58
N TYR A 142 7.48 14.10 -3.99
CA TYR A 142 8.03 15.44 -4.01
C TYR A 142 8.67 15.77 -2.65
N HIS A 143 9.99 15.90 -2.66
CA HIS A 143 10.79 16.22 -1.49
C HIS A 143 11.00 17.73 -1.40
N ALA A 144 9.97 18.47 -0.99
CA ALA A 144 9.98 19.92 -0.98
C ALA A 144 11.10 20.54 -0.11
N ASP A 145 11.62 19.79 0.88
CA ASP A 145 12.78 20.18 1.68
C ASP A 145 14.09 20.30 0.87
N LYS A 146 14.15 19.72 -0.32
CA LYS A 146 15.29 19.81 -1.25
C LYS A 146 15.17 20.94 -2.26
N HIS A 147 14.01 21.61 -2.33
CA HIS A 147 13.73 22.67 -3.29
C HIS A 147 13.63 24.02 -2.56
N PRO A 148 14.50 25.01 -2.89
CA PRO A 148 14.49 26.30 -2.22
C PRO A 148 13.11 26.97 -2.23
N GLY A 149 12.63 27.37 -1.06
CA GLY A 149 11.33 28.05 -0.91
C GLY A 149 10.08 27.14 -0.92
N ALA A 150 10.22 25.84 -1.23
CA ALA A 150 9.09 24.93 -1.27
C ALA A 150 8.72 24.31 0.09
N CYS A 151 9.59 24.46 1.11
CA CYS A 151 9.34 23.99 2.47
C CYS A 151 9.92 24.97 3.49
N ARG A 152 9.16 25.32 4.52
CA ARG A 152 9.65 26.14 5.64
C ARG A 152 10.24 25.33 6.78
N PHE A 153 10.14 24.02 6.76
CA PHE A 153 10.67 23.11 7.77
C PHE A 153 12.01 22.53 7.31
N LYS A 154 12.83 22.11 8.27
CA LYS A 154 14.14 21.50 7.99
C LYS A 154 14.08 19.97 7.82
N ASP A 155 13.03 19.35 8.29
CA ASP A 155 12.88 17.90 8.19
C ASP A 155 12.04 17.50 6.95
N ALA A 156 12.46 16.44 6.28
CA ALA A 156 11.83 15.96 5.06
C ALA A 156 10.35 15.58 5.25
N MET A 157 10.00 14.99 6.41
CA MET A 157 8.65 14.51 6.66
C MET A 157 7.62 15.65 6.74
N SER A 158 8.03 16.85 7.09
CA SER A 158 7.12 17.99 7.22
C SER A 158 6.63 18.55 5.88
N CYS A 159 7.32 18.26 4.77
CA CYS A 159 6.93 18.77 3.45
C CYS A 159 6.94 17.71 2.36
N TRP A 160 7.00 16.45 2.74
CA TRP A 160 6.98 15.35 1.81
C TRP A 160 5.55 15.15 1.26
N TYR A 161 5.39 15.21 -0.07
CA TYR A 161 4.12 15.14 -0.75
C TYR A 161 4.14 14.06 -1.82
N ASN A 162 3.15 13.17 -1.83
CA ASN A 162 3.14 11.96 -2.64
C ASN A 162 1.86 11.81 -3.45
N VAL A 163 2.05 11.32 -4.68
CA VAL A 163 0.97 10.87 -5.56
C VAL A 163 1.32 9.50 -6.16
N VAL A 164 0.33 8.84 -6.74
CA VAL A 164 0.53 7.65 -7.56
C VAL A 164 0.19 8.00 -9.00
N THR A 165 1.16 7.79 -9.88
CA THR A 165 1.03 7.96 -11.34
C THR A 165 1.16 6.61 -12.04
N ALA A 166 1.14 6.58 -13.36
CA ALA A 166 1.32 5.38 -14.16
C ALA A 166 2.53 5.49 -15.09
N ALA A 167 3.07 4.33 -15.45
CA ALA A 167 4.07 4.16 -16.50
C ALA A 167 3.80 2.87 -17.25
N HIS A 168 4.33 2.74 -18.45
CA HIS A 168 4.20 1.54 -19.26
C HIS A 168 5.53 1.12 -19.90
N SER A 169 5.67 -0.17 -20.17
CA SER A 169 6.78 -0.76 -20.93
C SER A 169 6.24 -1.57 -22.09
N SER A 170 6.94 -1.58 -23.21
CA SER A 170 6.63 -2.42 -24.39
C SER A 170 7.74 -3.42 -24.72
N ASP A 171 8.73 -3.55 -23.84
CA ASP A 171 9.93 -4.36 -24.05
C ASP A 171 10.18 -5.39 -22.92
N GLY A 172 9.12 -5.77 -22.19
CA GLY A 172 9.19 -6.76 -21.11
C GLY A 172 9.75 -6.23 -19.80
N GLY A 173 9.65 -4.91 -19.56
CA GLY A 173 10.08 -4.27 -18.33
C GLY A 173 11.54 -3.83 -18.33
N LEU A 174 12.21 -3.85 -19.49
CA LEU A 174 13.60 -3.37 -19.63
C LEU A 174 13.66 -1.85 -19.63
N SER A 175 12.61 -1.18 -20.14
CA SER A 175 12.44 0.26 -20.04
C SER A 175 10.98 0.63 -19.77
N PHE A 176 10.75 1.71 -19.01
CA PHE A 176 9.42 2.27 -18.76
C PHE A 176 9.36 3.72 -19.21
N LYS A 177 8.18 4.12 -19.66
CA LYS A 177 7.85 5.49 -20.06
C LYS A 177 6.62 5.96 -19.32
N THR A 178 6.53 7.24 -19.10
CA THR A 178 5.33 7.94 -18.61
C THR A 178 4.77 8.81 -19.71
N ASP A 179 3.46 8.93 -19.78
CA ASP A 179 2.82 9.94 -20.61
C ASP A 179 3.00 11.33 -20.00
N GLU A 180 2.94 12.38 -20.83
CA GLU A 180 2.98 13.77 -20.37
C GLU A 180 1.71 14.52 -20.83
N PRO A 181 0.96 15.16 -19.94
CA PRO A 181 1.16 15.20 -18.48
C PRO A 181 0.98 13.82 -17.85
N ARG A 182 1.67 13.57 -16.73
CA ARG A 182 1.61 12.26 -16.05
C ARG A 182 0.19 11.97 -15.58
N PRO A 183 -0.39 10.82 -15.98
CA PRO A 183 -1.73 10.45 -15.55
C PRO A 183 -1.73 10.09 -14.07
N LEU A 184 -2.65 10.72 -13.31
CA LEU A 184 -2.82 10.45 -11.89
C LEU A 184 -3.76 9.26 -11.66
N VAL A 185 -3.28 8.32 -10.86
CA VAL A 185 -4.06 7.18 -10.35
C VAL A 185 -4.63 7.52 -8.97
N ALA A 186 -3.81 8.14 -8.10
CA ALA A 186 -4.24 8.62 -6.80
C ALA A 186 -3.47 9.89 -6.43
N ALA A 187 -4.20 10.93 -6.03
CA ALA A 187 -3.66 12.19 -5.56
C ALA A 187 -4.54 12.78 -4.45
N PRO A 188 -3.96 13.52 -3.49
CA PRO A 188 -4.76 14.29 -2.53
C PRO A 188 -5.52 15.42 -3.25
N GLY A 189 -6.68 15.79 -2.73
CA GLY A 189 -7.50 16.89 -3.24
C GLY A 189 -6.97 18.29 -2.90
N PHE A 190 -5.67 18.44 -2.73
CA PHE A 190 -4.99 19.69 -2.40
C PHE A 190 -3.54 19.67 -2.90
N PRO A 191 -2.95 20.79 -3.30
CA PRO A 191 -1.56 20.88 -3.72
C PRO A 191 -0.58 20.73 -2.55
N GLN A 192 0.70 20.56 -2.87
CA GLN A 192 1.76 20.68 -1.88
C GLN A 192 1.83 22.13 -1.35
N GLU A 193 2.06 22.28 -0.05
CA GLU A 193 2.11 23.55 0.64
C GLU A 193 3.45 23.76 1.36
N VAL A 194 3.99 24.97 1.26
CA VAL A 194 5.23 25.37 1.96
C VAL A 194 5.14 25.14 3.48
N GLY A 195 3.95 25.32 4.02
CA GLY A 195 3.64 25.16 5.44
C GLY A 195 3.00 23.83 5.83
N GLN A 196 3.14 22.79 5.02
CA GLN A 196 2.41 21.52 5.13
C GLN A 196 2.46 20.86 6.51
N GLY A 197 3.64 20.88 7.19
CA GLY A 197 3.82 20.45 8.58
C GLY A 197 3.81 18.94 8.83
N ARG A 198 3.56 18.11 7.83
CA ARG A 198 3.57 16.63 7.89
C ARG A 198 3.65 16.01 6.52
N HIS A 199 3.97 14.74 6.45
CA HIS A 199 3.86 13.94 5.24
C HIS A 199 2.41 13.86 4.77
N ARG A 200 2.16 14.16 3.48
CA ARG A 200 0.82 14.13 2.88
C ARG A 200 0.83 13.40 1.53
N GLY A 201 -0.27 12.75 1.22
CA GLY A 201 -0.51 12.17 -0.09
C GLY A 201 -0.93 10.72 -0.09
N PHE A 202 -0.84 10.12 -1.29
CA PHE A 202 -1.05 8.70 -1.56
C PHE A 202 0.27 8.04 -1.92
N PHE A 203 0.56 6.86 -1.36
CA PHE A 203 1.86 6.22 -1.55
C PHE A 203 1.82 4.71 -1.36
N ASN A 204 2.89 4.05 -1.81
CA ASN A 204 3.13 2.62 -1.68
C ASN A 204 1.93 1.76 -2.11
N PRO A 205 1.53 1.77 -3.39
CA PRO A 205 0.55 0.82 -3.88
C PRO A 205 1.01 -0.63 -3.62
N SER A 206 0.06 -1.51 -3.28
CA SER A 206 0.29 -2.94 -3.31
C SER A 206 0.65 -3.39 -4.73
N ASN A 207 1.04 -4.65 -4.91
CA ASN A 207 0.98 -5.21 -6.27
C ASN A 207 -0.45 -5.16 -6.81
N ILE A 208 -0.56 -5.10 -8.15
CA ILE A 208 -1.83 -5.18 -8.86
C ILE A 208 -2.27 -6.65 -8.90
N VAL A 209 -3.55 -6.90 -8.64
CA VAL A 209 -4.18 -8.22 -8.79
C VAL A 209 -5.38 -8.12 -9.72
N GLN A 210 -5.68 -9.22 -10.43
CA GLN A 210 -6.87 -9.30 -11.27
C GLN A 210 -7.98 -10.10 -10.58
N LYS A 211 -9.20 -9.56 -10.58
CA LYS A 211 -10.40 -10.22 -10.07
C LYS A 211 -11.60 -9.83 -10.93
N ASP A 212 -12.37 -10.85 -11.39
CA ASP A 212 -13.62 -10.66 -12.13
C ASP A 212 -13.50 -9.69 -13.34
N GLY A 213 -12.39 -9.80 -14.08
CA GLY A 213 -12.14 -8.98 -15.28
C GLY A 213 -11.68 -7.54 -15.02
N ALA A 214 -11.47 -7.15 -13.77
CA ALA A 214 -10.94 -5.85 -13.38
C ALA A 214 -9.63 -6.00 -12.59
N TRP A 215 -8.87 -4.90 -12.49
CA TRP A 215 -7.60 -4.82 -11.77
C TRP A 215 -7.75 -4.02 -10.50
N TYR A 216 -7.06 -4.46 -9.44
CA TYR A 216 -7.18 -3.86 -8.11
C TYR A 216 -5.80 -3.60 -7.50
N ALA A 217 -5.69 -2.50 -6.76
CA ALA A 217 -4.53 -2.17 -5.94
C ALA A 217 -4.99 -1.48 -4.65
N LEU A 218 -4.30 -1.77 -3.55
CA LEU A 218 -4.48 -1.12 -2.27
C LEU A 218 -3.43 0.00 -2.15
N ILE A 219 -3.88 1.23 -1.93
CA ILE A 219 -3.00 2.41 -1.85
C ILE A 219 -3.23 3.12 -0.53
N MET A 220 -2.14 3.38 0.19
CA MET A 220 -2.20 4.10 1.45
C MET A 220 -2.36 5.60 1.23
N THR A 221 -3.11 6.26 2.10
CA THR A 221 -3.18 7.72 2.21
C THR A 221 -2.88 8.19 3.63
N THR A 222 -2.13 9.30 3.76
CA THR A 222 -1.88 9.95 5.05
C THR A 222 -3.06 10.80 5.53
N GLY A 223 -4.11 10.92 4.73
CA GLY A 223 -5.29 11.70 5.06
C GLY A 223 -5.08 13.22 4.96
N GLY A 224 -6.10 13.98 5.26
CA GLY A 224 -6.18 15.44 5.21
C GLY A 224 -7.36 15.90 4.37
N GLU A 225 -7.86 17.10 4.60
CA GLU A 225 -8.98 17.72 3.86
C GLU A 225 -10.19 16.77 3.70
N GLY A 226 -10.62 16.17 4.81
CA GLY A 226 -11.71 15.20 4.83
C GLY A 226 -11.32 13.74 4.52
N GLN A 227 -10.17 13.50 3.92
CA GLN A 227 -9.65 12.16 3.71
C GLN A 227 -9.13 11.57 5.03
N LYS A 228 -9.64 10.39 5.41
CA LYS A 228 -9.14 9.63 6.56
C LYS A 228 -7.79 8.98 6.23
N ASN A 229 -6.89 8.90 7.23
CA ASN A 229 -5.66 8.10 7.12
C ASN A 229 -6.00 6.61 7.03
N GLY A 230 -5.29 5.85 6.21
CA GLY A 230 -5.47 4.41 6.03
C GLY A 230 -5.27 3.96 4.59
N VAL A 231 -5.81 2.81 4.25
CA VAL A 231 -5.67 2.19 2.93
C VAL A 231 -6.99 2.27 2.17
N CYS A 232 -6.94 2.74 0.93
CA CYS A 232 -8.06 2.73 -0.01
C CYS A 232 -7.88 1.64 -1.06
N LEU A 233 -8.98 1.05 -1.52
CA LEU A 233 -8.99 0.13 -2.65
C LEU A 233 -9.26 0.90 -3.93
N PHE A 234 -8.44 0.64 -4.94
CA PHE A 234 -8.58 1.19 -6.29
C PHE A 234 -8.89 0.07 -7.27
N ARG A 235 -9.74 0.35 -8.24
CA ARG A 235 -10.13 -0.57 -9.33
C ARG A 235 -9.94 0.11 -10.68
N SER A 236 -9.39 -0.62 -11.64
CA SER A 236 -9.40 -0.26 -13.06
C SER A 236 -10.21 -1.29 -13.85
N THR A 237 -10.96 -0.83 -14.83
CA THR A 237 -11.66 -1.68 -15.81
C THR A 237 -10.88 -1.83 -17.11
N ASP A 238 -9.86 -1.01 -17.32
CA ASP A 238 -8.88 -1.11 -18.41
C ASP A 238 -7.51 -0.74 -17.88
N ILE A 239 -6.66 -1.74 -17.66
CA ILE A 239 -5.32 -1.54 -17.09
C ILE A 239 -4.41 -0.68 -17.98
N LYS A 240 -4.67 -0.63 -19.27
CA LYS A 240 -3.90 0.15 -20.24
C LYS A 240 -4.26 1.63 -20.23
N ASP A 241 -5.46 1.95 -19.75
CA ASP A 241 -5.89 3.33 -19.54
C ASP A 241 -5.70 3.72 -18.07
N PRO A 242 -4.64 4.45 -17.72
CA PRO A 242 -4.41 4.89 -16.35
C PRO A 242 -5.52 5.79 -15.80
N THR A 243 -6.29 6.45 -16.68
CA THR A 243 -7.42 7.30 -16.28
C THR A 243 -8.66 6.50 -15.91
N SER A 244 -8.66 5.16 -16.11
CA SER A 244 -9.75 4.25 -15.73
C SER A 244 -9.76 3.92 -14.23
N TRP A 245 -8.68 4.16 -13.50
CA TRP A 245 -8.61 3.87 -12.08
C TRP A 245 -9.61 4.69 -11.28
N ARG A 246 -10.33 4.00 -10.37
CA ARG A 246 -11.32 4.60 -9.45
C ARG A 246 -11.10 4.07 -8.04
N ALA A 247 -11.15 4.96 -7.06
CA ALA A 247 -11.15 4.55 -5.66
C ALA A 247 -12.56 4.20 -5.18
N TYR A 248 -12.63 3.30 -4.20
CA TYR A 248 -13.85 2.89 -3.55
C TYR A 248 -14.39 4.00 -2.65
N ASP A 249 -15.68 4.34 -2.79
CA ASP A 249 -16.36 5.40 -2.04
C ASP A 249 -17.11 4.89 -0.78
N GLY A 250 -17.16 3.58 -0.60
CA GLY A 250 -17.93 2.91 0.44
C GLY A 250 -19.11 2.09 -0.11
N GLN A 251 -19.45 2.29 -1.37
CA GLN A 251 -20.52 1.56 -2.08
C GLN A 251 -20.05 1.03 -3.43
N ASP A 252 -19.35 1.85 -4.23
CA ASP A 252 -18.81 1.46 -5.54
C ASP A 252 -17.48 2.19 -5.82
N PHE A 253 -16.92 1.95 -7.00
CA PHE A 253 -15.69 2.55 -7.48
C PHE A 253 -16.00 3.75 -8.37
N THR A 254 -16.23 4.91 -7.76
CA THR A 254 -16.67 6.13 -8.45
C THR A 254 -15.65 7.26 -8.39
N ILE A 255 -14.74 7.25 -7.40
CA ILE A 255 -13.83 8.36 -7.14
C ILE A 255 -12.67 8.35 -8.11
N ARG A 256 -12.57 9.39 -8.92
CA ARG A 256 -11.46 9.67 -9.83
C ARG A 256 -10.40 10.52 -9.12
N ALA A 257 -9.13 10.31 -9.45
CA ALA A 257 -8.07 11.24 -9.07
C ALA A 257 -8.32 12.63 -9.72
N VAL A 258 -8.07 13.67 -8.95
CA VAL A 258 -8.16 15.08 -9.37
C VAL A 258 -6.74 15.64 -9.33
N ASP A 259 -6.31 16.30 -10.39
CA ASP A 259 -5.00 16.97 -10.42
C ASP A 259 -5.06 18.24 -9.56
N PRO A 260 -4.31 18.29 -8.44
CA PRO A 260 -4.39 19.40 -7.50
C PRO A 260 -3.86 20.72 -8.03
N TYR A 261 -3.24 20.72 -9.21
CA TYR A 261 -2.67 21.92 -9.83
C TYR A 261 -3.40 22.36 -11.11
N ARG A 262 -4.23 21.49 -11.72
CA ARG A 262 -4.85 21.72 -13.02
C ARG A 262 -6.36 21.60 -13.02
N ASP A 263 -6.91 20.78 -12.10
CA ASP A 263 -8.35 20.49 -12.07
C ASP A 263 -9.10 21.38 -11.05
N ASP A 264 -10.43 21.39 -11.15
CA ASP A 264 -11.30 21.97 -10.13
C ASP A 264 -11.34 21.08 -8.87
N LEU A 265 -10.76 21.55 -7.79
CA LEU A 265 -10.65 20.82 -6.53
C LEU A 265 -12.01 20.55 -5.85
N SER A 266 -13.08 21.25 -6.27
CA SER A 266 -14.43 20.93 -5.79
C SER A 266 -14.91 19.53 -6.22
N GLN A 267 -14.24 18.93 -7.20
CA GLN A 267 -14.48 17.56 -7.68
C GLN A 267 -13.73 16.49 -6.85
N ALA A 268 -12.76 16.89 -6.05
CA ALA A 268 -12.02 15.95 -5.20
C ALA A 268 -12.95 15.34 -4.14
N ARG A 269 -12.88 14.02 -4.01
CA ARG A 269 -13.66 13.27 -3.02
C ARG A 269 -12.77 12.30 -2.26
N PRO A 270 -13.01 12.14 -0.93
CA PRO A 270 -12.25 11.18 -0.14
C PRO A 270 -12.65 9.75 -0.49
N CYS A 271 -11.66 8.86 -0.59
CA CYS A 271 -11.91 7.43 -0.68
C CYS A 271 -12.27 6.83 0.70
N GLN A 272 -13.03 5.75 0.68
CA GLN A 272 -13.32 4.98 1.88
C GLN A 272 -12.10 4.14 2.27
N THR A 273 -11.52 4.42 3.44
CA THR A 273 -10.43 3.59 3.98
C THR A 273 -10.95 2.27 4.52
N LEU A 274 -10.21 1.20 4.29
CA LEU A 274 -10.58 -0.16 4.67
C LEU A 274 -10.04 -0.54 6.05
N LYS A 275 -10.92 -1.02 6.92
CA LYS A 275 -10.51 -1.58 8.21
C LYS A 275 -10.28 -3.10 8.07
N PRO A 276 -9.29 -3.69 8.78
CA PRO A 276 -8.38 -3.07 9.76
C PRO A 276 -7.02 -2.70 9.15
N LEU A 277 -6.93 -2.24 7.91
CA LEU A 277 -5.68 -1.96 7.20
C LEU A 277 -5.17 -0.54 7.52
N PRO A 278 -4.28 -0.35 8.53
CA PRO A 278 -3.90 0.98 8.99
C PRO A 278 -2.76 1.63 8.21
N THR A 279 -2.01 0.83 7.44
CA THR A 279 -0.81 1.27 6.71
C THR A 279 -0.69 0.53 5.38
N ASN A 280 0.29 0.91 4.56
CA ASN A 280 0.51 0.32 3.24
C ASN A 280 0.59 -1.20 3.27
N VAL A 281 -0.06 -1.80 2.29
CA VAL A 281 -0.05 -3.24 2.05
C VAL A 281 1.14 -3.58 1.16
N GLY A 282 2.09 -4.31 1.72
CA GLY A 282 3.29 -4.71 1.00
C GLY A 282 3.02 -5.80 -0.04
N SER A 283 2.03 -6.66 0.20
CA SER A 283 1.64 -7.71 -0.74
C SER A 283 0.15 -7.99 -0.66
N LEU A 284 -0.46 -8.15 -1.82
CA LEU A 284 -1.83 -8.60 -2.00
C LEU A 284 -1.79 -9.87 -2.85
N THR A 285 -2.24 -11.00 -2.31
CA THR A 285 -2.18 -12.29 -3.00
C THR A 285 -3.45 -13.10 -2.79
N ARG A 286 -3.79 -13.95 -3.74
CA ARG A 286 -4.85 -14.93 -3.60
C ARG A 286 -4.25 -16.27 -3.19
N HIS A 287 -4.64 -16.78 -2.04
CA HIS A 287 -4.31 -18.13 -1.61
C HIS A 287 -5.24 -19.12 -2.34
N GLU A 288 -4.70 -19.87 -3.30
CA GLU A 288 -5.49 -20.74 -4.18
C GLU A 288 -6.27 -21.83 -3.41
N PRO A 289 -5.67 -22.53 -2.40
CA PRO A 289 -6.40 -23.57 -1.67
C PRO A 289 -7.63 -23.08 -0.92
N SER A 290 -7.62 -21.85 -0.38
CA SER A 290 -8.78 -21.27 0.31
C SER A 290 -9.65 -20.40 -0.59
N GLY A 291 -9.15 -19.99 -1.75
CA GLY A 291 -9.81 -19.04 -2.65
C GLY A 291 -9.87 -17.60 -2.12
N LYS A 292 -9.27 -17.31 -0.96
CA LYS A 292 -9.31 -15.97 -0.31
C LYS A 292 -8.10 -15.12 -0.64
N TRP A 293 -8.28 -13.81 -0.46
CA TRP A 293 -7.22 -12.82 -0.59
C TRP A 293 -6.51 -12.63 0.74
N LEU A 294 -5.22 -12.37 0.70
CA LEU A 294 -4.38 -12.05 1.84
C LEU A 294 -3.65 -10.73 1.57
N ALA A 295 -3.77 -9.80 2.53
CA ALA A 295 -2.97 -8.58 2.60
C ALA A 295 -1.88 -8.74 3.66
N LEU A 296 -0.62 -8.43 3.32
CA LEU A 296 0.53 -8.47 4.22
C LEU A 296 1.03 -7.06 4.48
N LEU A 297 1.28 -6.74 5.76
CA LEU A 297 1.65 -5.40 6.22
C LEU A 297 2.84 -5.45 7.19
N HIS A 298 3.63 -4.38 7.21
CA HIS A 298 4.56 -4.09 8.31
C HIS A 298 3.95 -3.08 9.26
N LEU A 299 3.87 -3.43 10.54
CA LEU A 299 3.22 -2.63 11.58
C LEU A 299 4.20 -2.27 12.68
N GLY A 300 3.93 -1.16 13.36
CA GLY A 300 4.59 -0.81 14.61
C GLY A 300 4.17 -1.71 15.79
N PRO A 301 4.57 -1.33 17.01
CA PRO A 301 4.16 -2.00 18.24
C PRO A 301 2.64 -2.07 18.41
N ASP A 302 2.17 -3.08 19.11
CA ASP A 302 0.75 -3.24 19.48
C ASP A 302 0.63 -3.60 20.96
N PRO A 303 0.50 -2.60 21.84
CA PRO A 303 0.36 -2.86 23.27
C PRO A 303 -0.88 -3.68 23.62
N SER A 304 -1.94 -3.63 22.81
CA SER A 304 -3.17 -4.40 23.06
C SER A 304 -2.97 -5.91 22.90
N GLN A 305 -1.97 -6.33 22.12
CA GLN A 305 -1.54 -7.72 21.93
C GLN A 305 -0.22 -8.04 22.67
N ASN A 306 0.23 -7.15 23.56
CA ASN A 306 1.51 -7.26 24.26
C ASN A 306 2.72 -7.36 23.30
N ILE A 307 2.65 -6.69 22.15
CA ILE A 307 3.74 -6.65 21.16
C ILE A 307 4.48 -5.33 21.31
N ALA A 308 5.67 -5.38 21.92
CA ALA A 308 6.51 -4.20 22.16
C ALA A 308 7.28 -3.73 20.91
N GLY A 309 7.55 -4.63 19.96
CA GLY A 309 8.32 -4.36 18.75
C GLY A 309 7.45 -4.15 17.51
N GLY A 310 8.10 -3.88 16.38
CA GLY A 310 7.43 -3.95 15.10
C GLY A 310 7.09 -5.38 14.70
N ARG A 311 6.19 -5.56 13.73
CA ARG A 311 5.74 -6.88 13.30
C ARG A 311 5.40 -6.91 11.82
N VAL A 312 5.48 -8.11 11.24
CA VAL A 312 4.79 -8.47 10.00
C VAL A 312 3.45 -9.05 10.37
N ALA A 313 2.38 -8.53 9.78
CA ALA A 313 1.02 -8.98 10.03
C ALA A 313 0.29 -9.21 8.71
N TYR A 314 -0.81 -9.95 8.77
CA TYR A 314 -1.65 -10.22 7.61
C TYR A 314 -3.14 -10.19 7.97
N SER A 315 -3.95 -10.04 6.94
CA SER A 315 -5.42 -10.07 7.05
C SER A 315 -6.01 -10.77 5.82
N TRP A 316 -7.15 -11.41 6.00
CA TRP A 316 -7.86 -12.17 4.96
C TRP A 316 -9.10 -11.43 4.46
N SER A 317 -9.45 -11.63 3.18
CA SER A 317 -10.66 -11.08 2.58
C SER A 317 -11.25 -12.02 1.54
N ASP A 318 -12.57 -12.01 1.41
CA ASP A 318 -13.29 -12.67 0.31
C ASP A 318 -13.44 -11.78 -0.93
N ASP A 319 -13.48 -10.47 -0.72
CA ASP A 319 -13.94 -9.50 -1.73
C ASP A 319 -12.99 -8.32 -1.98
N LEU A 320 -11.87 -8.24 -1.26
CA LEU A 320 -10.90 -7.13 -1.22
C LEU A 320 -11.41 -5.88 -0.46
N ILE A 321 -12.66 -5.87 0.00
CA ILE A 321 -13.29 -4.73 0.71
C ILE A 321 -13.36 -5.00 2.21
N ARG A 322 -13.84 -6.19 2.59
CA ARG A 322 -13.98 -6.59 3.99
C ARG A 322 -12.83 -7.48 4.40
N TRP A 323 -12.15 -7.10 5.46
CA TRP A 323 -10.93 -7.75 5.93
C TRP A 323 -11.12 -8.31 7.35
N SER A 324 -10.54 -9.48 7.60
CA SER A 324 -10.48 -10.09 8.94
C SER A 324 -9.62 -9.25 9.90
N PRO A 325 -9.72 -9.44 11.22
CA PRO A 325 -8.75 -8.90 12.15
C PRO A 325 -7.32 -9.26 11.74
N LEU A 326 -6.39 -8.34 12.01
CA LEU A 326 -4.96 -8.55 11.73
C LEU A 326 -4.39 -9.68 12.58
N GLN A 327 -3.64 -10.56 11.96
CA GLN A 327 -2.90 -11.65 12.58
C GLN A 327 -1.40 -11.38 12.48
N THR A 328 -0.64 -11.65 13.54
CA THR A 328 0.81 -11.45 13.53
C THR A 328 1.51 -12.69 12.98
N LEU A 329 2.30 -12.51 11.93
CA LEU A 329 3.17 -13.54 11.37
C LEU A 329 4.47 -13.66 12.18
N MET A 330 5.14 -12.52 12.42
CA MET A 330 6.39 -12.48 13.18
C MET A 330 6.62 -11.10 13.79
N VAL A 331 7.34 -11.06 14.89
CA VAL A 331 7.78 -9.82 15.54
C VAL A 331 9.24 -9.55 15.17
N GLN A 332 9.51 -8.35 14.69
CA GLN A 332 10.86 -7.91 14.31
C GLN A 332 10.96 -6.38 14.31
N PRO A 333 12.15 -5.78 14.48
CA PRO A 333 12.32 -4.35 14.33
C PRO A 333 11.97 -3.90 12.93
N THR A 334 11.04 -2.96 12.79
CA THR A 334 10.69 -2.36 11.50
C THR A 334 11.58 -1.15 11.18
N MET A 335 11.60 -0.72 9.93
CA MET A 335 12.35 0.48 9.50
C MET A 335 12.01 1.74 10.31
N TRP A 336 10.81 1.81 10.89
CA TRP A 336 10.34 2.93 11.71
C TRP A 336 10.64 2.77 13.21
N SER A 337 11.35 1.71 13.61
CA SER A 337 11.77 1.54 15.01
C SER A 337 12.61 2.72 15.47
N LYS A 338 12.34 3.19 16.69
CA LYS A 338 13.12 4.23 17.37
C LYS A 338 14.15 3.65 18.35
N ASN A 339 14.23 2.32 18.46
CA ASN A 339 15.17 1.66 19.35
C ASN A 339 16.58 1.71 18.74
N CYS A 340 17.46 2.48 19.32
CA CYS A 340 18.85 2.63 18.85
C CYS A 340 19.72 1.38 19.10
N SER A 341 19.22 0.41 19.88
CA SER A 341 19.90 -0.87 20.07
C SER A 341 19.67 -1.84 18.92
N ASP A 342 18.70 -1.56 18.03
CA ASP A 342 18.49 -2.39 16.84
C ASP A 342 19.71 -2.30 15.94
N ARG A 343 20.29 -3.44 15.61
CA ARG A 343 21.38 -3.54 14.63
C ARG A 343 20.85 -3.76 13.21
N LEU A 344 19.68 -4.36 13.11
CA LEU A 344 18.96 -4.63 11.87
C LEU A 344 17.52 -4.17 12.01
N ARG A 345 16.98 -3.62 10.93
CA ARG A 345 15.56 -3.30 10.77
C ARG A 345 15.06 -3.85 9.45
N TYR A 346 13.75 -4.12 9.39
CA TYR A 346 13.15 -4.73 8.22
C TYR A 346 11.99 -3.88 7.69
N GLY A 347 11.79 -3.93 6.39
CA GLY A 347 10.70 -3.26 5.72
C GLY A 347 10.36 -3.90 4.37
N TYR A 348 9.36 -3.34 3.72
CA TYR A 348 8.99 -3.68 2.34
C TYR A 348 8.69 -5.17 2.10
N GLY A 349 7.94 -5.79 3.03
CA GLY A 349 7.56 -7.19 2.92
C GLY A 349 6.64 -7.46 1.73
N ALA A 350 6.94 -8.51 0.97
CA ALA A 350 6.10 -9.01 -0.12
C ALA A 350 6.11 -10.54 -0.16
N LEU A 351 4.95 -11.15 -0.34
CA LEU A 351 4.84 -12.59 -0.60
C LEU A 351 4.98 -12.86 -2.10
N ALA A 352 5.75 -13.88 -2.44
CA ALA A 352 5.80 -14.42 -3.78
C ALA A 352 6.02 -15.93 -3.72
N ASP A 353 5.18 -16.67 -4.46
CA ASP A 353 5.26 -18.12 -4.57
C ASP A 353 5.99 -18.47 -5.89
N PRO A 354 7.17 -19.10 -5.84
CA PRO A 354 7.88 -19.54 -7.04
C PRO A 354 7.07 -20.50 -7.91
N ALA A 355 6.15 -21.27 -7.30
CA ALA A 355 5.27 -22.22 -7.98
C ALA A 355 3.98 -21.58 -8.52
N SER A 356 3.73 -20.29 -8.24
CA SER A 356 2.57 -19.58 -8.77
C SER A 356 2.49 -19.69 -10.28
N ARG A 357 1.31 -20.07 -10.78
CA ARG A 357 1.02 -20.13 -12.22
C ARG A 357 0.66 -18.76 -12.80
N SER A 358 0.32 -17.79 -11.94
CA SER A 358 0.09 -16.41 -12.38
C SER A 358 1.37 -15.81 -12.94
N ARG A 359 1.26 -15.18 -14.11
CA ARG A 359 2.36 -14.44 -14.72
C ARG A 359 2.89 -13.33 -13.79
N ASN A 360 2.03 -12.75 -12.98
CA ASN A 360 2.31 -11.60 -12.09
C ASN A 360 2.56 -12.01 -10.63
N PHE A 361 2.69 -13.31 -10.32
CA PHE A 361 2.88 -13.82 -8.97
C PHE A 361 1.82 -13.33 -7.97
N GLU A 362 0.59 -13.15 -8.43
CA GLU A 362 -0.54 -12.67 -7.63
C GLU A 362 -1.28 -13.80 -6.88
N THR A 363 -0.82 -15.05 -7.01
CA THR A 363 -1.38 -16.22 -6.32
C THR A 363 -0.31 -16.95 -5.51
N THR A 364 -0.76 -17.67 -4.48
CA THR A 364 0.07 -18.56 -3.66
C THR A 364 -0.62 -19.91 -3.46
N GLY A 365 0.18 -20.98 -3.45
CA GLY A 365 -0.22 -22.29 -2.93
C GLY A 365 0.00 -22.36 -1.41
N ASP A 366 0.31 -23.58 -0.91
CA ASP A 366 0.54 -23.82 0.52
C ASP A 366 1.90 -23.29 1.00
N GLU A 367 2.82 -22.95 0.12
CA GLU A 367 4.13 -22.39 0.43
C GLU A 367 4.39 -21.11 -0.37
N ALA A 368 5.18 -20.21 0.21
CA ALA A 368 5.65 -19.00 -0.45
C ALA A 368 6.97 -18.52 0.19
N TYR A 369 7.55 -17.48 -0.38
CA TYR A 369 8.61 -16.71 0.27
C TYR A 369 8.11 -15.32 0.66
N LEU A 370 8.44 -14.94 1.87
CA LEU A 370 8.36 -13.56 2.34
C LEU A 370 9.68 -12.86 1.97
N PHE A 371 9.65 -12.01 0.95
CA PHE A 371 10.76 -11.13 0.61
C PHE A 371 10.70 -9.87 1.46
N MET A 372 11.84 -9.40 1.94
CA MET A 372 11.95 -8.18 2.76
C MET A 372 13.25 -7.44 2.45
N THR A 373 13.27 -6.16 2.75
CA THR A 373 14.52 -5.41 2.83
C THR A 373 15.05 -5.50 4.24
N ARG A 374 16.27 -6.01 4.40
CA ARG A 374 17.05 -6.01 5.65
C ARG A 374 17.99 -4.80 5.63
N MET A 375 17.86 -3.92 6.59
CA MET A 375 18.57 -2.65 6.69
C MET A 375 19.52 -2.68 7.86
N LYS A 376 20.80 -2.37 7.65
CA LYS A 376 21.75 -2.17 8.75
C LYS A 376 21.56 -0.80 9.39
N VAL A 377 21.65 -0.77 10.70
CA VAL A 377 21.53 0.44 11.52
C VAL A 377 22.91 0.81 12.04
N ALA A 378 23.32 2.04 11.79
CA ALA A 378 24.53 2.64 12.35
C ALA A 378 24.16 3.98 12.98
N ASP A 379 24.63 4.24 14.19
CA ASP A 379 24.35 5.48 14.93
C ASP A 379 22.86 5.83 14.99
N CYS A 380 22.02 4.82 15.25
CA CYS A 380 20.55 4.94 15.28
C CYS A 380 19.90 5.31 13.93
N LYS A 381 20.65 5.34 12.83
CA LYS A 381 20.18 5.77 11.50
C LYS A 381 20.20 4.61 10.51
N LEU A 382 19.29 4.66 9.55
CA LEU A 382 19.29 3.79 8.40
C LEU A 382 20.17 4.40 7.31
N GLY A 383 21.15 3.62 6.83
CA GLY A 383 22.02 3.99 5.71
C GLY A 383 21.60 3.28 4.40
N PRO A 384 22.47 3.37 3.39
CA PRO A 384 22.28 2.68 2.11
C PRO A 384 22.52 1.16 2.20
N ASP A 385 23.19 0.66 3.24
CA ASP A 385 23.48 -0.79 3.38
C ASP A 385 22.20 -1.57 3.67
N ARG A 386 21.53 -1.99 2.59
CA ARG A 386 20.27 -2.71 2.61
C ARG A 386 20.31 -3.91 1.67
N ASP A 387 20.03 -5.08 2.20
CA ASP A 387 19.98 -6.31 1.40
C ASP A 387 18.52 -6.68 1.10
N LEU A 388 18.26 -7.26 -0.05
CA LEU A 388 17.02 -8.00 -0.30
C LEU A 388 17.19 -9.40 0.25
N VAL A 389 16.34 -9.78 1.19
CA VAL A 389 16.34 -11.11 1.81
C VAL A 389 15.00 -11.79 1.60
N ARG A 390 14.97 -13.11 1.79
CA ARG A 390 13.71 -13.88 1.78
C ARG A 390 13.70 -14.91 2.90
N LEU A 391 12.50 -15.26 3.33
CA LEU A 391 12.23 -16.26 4.36
C LEU A 391 11.09 -17.16 3.89
N LYS A 392 11.25 -18.49 3.99
CA LYS A 392 10.18 -19.41 3.60
C LYS A 392 9.02 -19.33 4.59
N VAL A 393 7.80 -19.26 4.05
CA VAL A 393 6.56 -19.28 4.81
C VAL A 393 5.64 -20.37 4.28
N GLN A 394 4.71 -20.82 5.13
CA GLN A 394 3.73 -21.83 4.77
C GLN A 394 2.34 -21.46 5.25
N PHE A 395 1.33 -21.93 4.52
CA PHE A 395 -0.07 -21.83 4.91
C PHE A 395 -0.49 -23.14 5.54
N VAL A 396 -0.82 -23.10 6.82
CA VAL A 396 -1.19 -24.29 7.61
C VAL A 396 -2.69 -24.28 7.83
N LYS A 397 -3.35 -25.40 7.52
CA LYS A 397 -4.79 -25.57 7.77
C LYS A 397 -5.05 -25.63 9.27
N GLU A 398 -5.98 -24.81 9.76
CA GLU A 398 -6.37 -24.82 11.17
C GLU A 398 -7.16 -26.09 11.48
N GLY A 399 -6.76 -26.80 12.56
CA GLY A 399 -7.41 -28.03 12.98
C GLY A 399 -6.92 -29.32 12.30
N SER A 400 -5.78 -29.26 11.57
CA SER A 400 -5.05 -30.45 11.11
C SER A 400 -4.01 -30.91 12.12
#